data_b69f9345b8d5b5af7065dc95b87e3143
#
_entry.id   b69f9345b8d5b5af7065dc95b87e3143
#
_cell.length_a   1.000
_cell.length_b   1.000
_cell.length_c   1.000
_cell.angle_alpha   90.00
_cell.angle_beta   90.00
_cell.angle_gamma   90.00
#
_symmetry.space_group_name_H-M   'P 1'
#
loop_
_entity.id
_entity.type
_entity.pdbx_description
1 polymer ?
#
loop_
_entity_poly.entity_id
_entity_poly.type
_entity_poly.pdbx_seq_one_letter_code
_entity_poly.pdbx_strand_id
1 'polypeptide(L)'
;MVKQSLPAVSLLTKETLEEFKTADKVVLVAYIDATDKASNETFSAAAEKLRDTYLFGGVNDVAVAEAEGVKAPAVVLYKAFDEGKVVFKGKFEAEAIEKFAKTAATPLIGEVGPDTYSGYMSAGLPLAYIFAETEEERKELGDAIKPIAQEYKGVVNFATIDAKAFGAHAGNLNLKTDKFPAFAIQETVKNLKFPYDQDKKITHDDIKKFVEDYVTGKVEPSIKSEPIPETQEGPVTVVVAKSYEQVVLDDTKDVLIEFYAPWCGHCKALAPKYDELAGLYAKSEFKDKVVIAKVDATANDVPDEIQGFPTIKLYPAGGKGAPVTYSGSRTIEDLITFVKENGKYKAEVSVKEEGAEESAAPAATESAKKAEETHDEL
;
A
#
# COMPACT_ATOMS: atom_id res chain seq x y z
N MET A 1 -3.98 -23.69 -19.24
CA MET A 1 -5.22 -23.93 -20.01
C MET A 1 -5.88 -25.30 -19.80
N VAL A 2 -5.26 -26.28 -19.16
CA VAL A 2 -5.87 -27.63 -18.97
C VAL A 2 -6.75 -27.74 -17.70
N LYS A 3 -6.55 -26.89 -16.68
CA LYS A 3 -7.32 -26.95 -15.42
C LYS A 3 -8.80 -26.53 -15.55
N GLN A 4 -9.18 -25.76 -16.54
CA GLN A 4 -10.56 -25.25 -16.69
C GLN A 4 -11.56 -26.22 -17.35
N SER A 5 -11.10 -27.31 -17.94
CA SER A 5 -11.97 -28.30 -18.60
C SER A 5 -12.33 -29.53 -17.75
N LEU A 6 -11.72 -29.68 -16.56
CA LEU A 6 -11.99 -30.78 -15.64
C LEU A 6 -13.00 -30.33 -14.57
N PRO A 7 -13.78 -31.27 -13.98
CA PRO A 7 -14.62 -30.96 -12.83
C PRO A 7 -13.82 -30.31 -11.71
N ALA A 8 -14.41 -29.33 -11.00
CA ALA A 8 -13.72 -28.65 -9.88
C ALA A 8 -13.38 -29.63 -8.74
N VAL A 9 -14.13 -30.72 -8.60
CA VAL A 9 -13.92 -31.77 -7.60
C VAL A 9 -13.66 -33.09 -8.31
N SER A 10 -12.51 -33.72 -8.03
CA SER A 10 -12.14 -35.04 -8.51
C SER A 10 -12.79 -36.11 -7.62
N LEU A 11 -13.52 -37.05 -8.21
CA LEU A 11 -14.06 -38.19 -7.46
C LEU A 11 -12.94 -39.16 -7.11
N LEU A 12 -12.78 -39.46 -5.83
CA LEU A 12 -11.72 -40.30 -5.29
C LEU A 12 -12.26 -41.63 -4.79
N THR A 13 -11.48 -42.69 -5.01
CA THR A 13 -11.65 -43.99 -4.37
C THR A 13 -10.64 -44.15 -3.23
N LYS A 14 -10.75 -45.23 -2.45
CA LYS A 14 -9.78 -45.53 -1.41
C LYS A 14 -8.35 -45.65 -1.97
N GLU A 15 -8.20 -46.18 -3.17
CA GLU A 15 -6.91 -46.40 -3.83
C GLU A 15 -6.30 -45.10 -4.30
N THR A 16 -7.10 -44.16 -4.83
CA THR A 16 -6.62 -42.88 -5.38
C THR A 16 -6.48 -41.77 -4.32
N LEU A 17 -7.06 -41.96 -3.14
CA LEU A 17 -7.04 -40.98 -2.06
C LEU A 17 -5.63 -40.70 -1.57
N GLU A 18 -4.80 -41.74 -1.35
CA GLU A 18 -3.44 -41.57 -0.82
C GLU A 18 -2.53 -40.80 -1.78
N GLU A 19 -2.64 -41.09 -3.08
CA GLU A 19 -1.93 -40.33 -4.12
C GLU A 19 -2.41 -38.87 -4.19
N PHE A 20 -3.73 -38.66 -4.08
CA PHE A 20 -4.31 -37.32 -4.11
C PHE A 20 -3.90 -36.46 -2.94
N LYS A 21 -3.75 -37.01 -1.73
CA LYS A 21 -3.29 -36.27 -0.53
C LYS A 21 -1.94 -35.61 -0.71
N THR A 22 -1.11 -36.10 -1.62
CA THR A 22 0.26 -35.61 -1.90
C THR A 22 0.42 -35.04 -3.30
N ALA A 23 -0.68 -34.89 -4.06
CA ALA A 23 -0.66 -34.44 -5.44
C ALA A 23 -0.26 -32.94 -5.58
N ASP A 24 -0.44 -32.16 -4.52
CA ASP A 24 0.02 -30.77 -4.43
C ASP A 24 0.42 -30.45 -2.98
N LYS A 25 1.05 -29.29 -2.78
CA LYS A 25 1.43 -28.80 -1.43
C LYS A 25 0.24 -28.69 -0.49
N VAL A 26 -0.93 -28.38 -1.03
CA VAL A 26 -2.21 -28.28 -0.31
C VAL A 26 -3.32 -28.87 -1.17
N VAL A 27 -4.08 -29.81 -0.60
CA VAL A 27 -5.26 -30.38 -1.24
C VAL A 27 -6.42 -30.44 -0.24
N LEU A 28 -7.65 -30.27 -0.72
CA LEU A 28 -8.85 -30.39 0.08
C LEU A 28 -9.65 -31.64 -0.34
N VAL A 29 -10.06 -32.42 0.65
CA VAL A 29 -10.89 -33.59 0.42
C VAL A 29 -12.17 -33.49 1.23
N ALA A 30 -13.30 -33.58 0.54
CA ALA A 30 -14.59 -33.72 1.18
C ALA A 30 -14.96 -35.21 1.33
N TYR A 31 -15.46 -35.59 2.48
CA TYR A 31 -16.01 -36.85 2.79
C TYR A 31 -17.52 -36.68 2.98
N ILE A 32 -18.32 -36.99 1.96
CA ILE A 32 -19.75 -36.68 1.90
C ILE A 32 -20.46 -37.89 1.31
N ASP A 33 -21.54 -38.36 1.98
CA ASP A 33 -22.35 -39.41 1.44
C ASP A 33 -22.92 -39.04 0.06
N ALA A 34 -22.94 -39.99 -0.88
CA ALA A 34 -23.43 -39.76 -2.25
C ALA A 34 -24.89 -39.27 -2.30
N THR A 35 -25.68 -39.57 -1.28
CA THR A 35 -27.07 -39.14 -1.17
C THR A 35 -27.25 -37.74 -0.59
N ASP A 36 -26.24 -37.20 0.08
CA ASP A 36 -26.25 -35.83 0.63
C ASP A 36 -25.94 -34.80 -0.47
N LYS A 37 -26.91 -34.50 -1.31
CA LYS A 37 -26.80 -33.57 -2.42
C LYS A 37 -26.46 -32.17 -1.95
N ALA A 38 -27.03 -31.69 -0.84
CA ALA A 38 -26.84 -30.33 -0.34
C ALA A 38 -25.40 -30.09 0.06
N SER A 39 -24.76 -30.99 0.80
CA SER A 39 -23.36 -30.90 1.17
C SER A 39 -22.43 -31.03 -0.05
N ASN A 40 -22.73 -31.88 -1.01
CA ASN A 40 -22.00 -32.04 -2.25
C ASN A 40 -22.03 -30.73 -3.09
N GLU A 41 -23.19 -30.10 -3.24
CA GLU A 41 -23.35 -28.83 -3.94
C GLU A 41 -22.60 -27.69 -3.24
N THR A 42 -22.66 -27.62 -1.91
CA THR A 42 -21.95 -26.64 -1.08
C THR A 42 -20.44 -26.75 -1.25
N PHE A 43 -19.89 -27.96 -1.18
CA PHE A 43 -18.44 -28.17 -1.37
C PHE A 43 -18.02 -27.87 -2.80
N SER A 44 -18.81 -28.25 -3.80
CA SER A 44 -18.54 -27.96 -5.21
C SER A 44 -18.52 -26.46 -5.49
N ALA A 45 -19.42 -25.69 -4.87
CA ALA A 45 -19.43 -24.23 -5.00
C ALA A 45 -18.17 -23.57 -4.43
N ALA A 46 -17.67 -24.05 -3.29
CA ALA A 46 -16.39 -23.59 -2.73
C ALA A 46 -15.20 -23.99 -3.62
N ALA A 47 -15.21 -25.23 -4.12
CA ALA A 47 -14.16 -25.71 -5.02
C ALA A 47 -14.10 -24.93 -6.33
N GLU A 48 -15.23 -24.57 -6.92
CA GLU A 48 -15.28 -23.81 -8.17
C GLU A 48 -14.63 -22.43 -8.04
N LYS A 49 -14.78 -21.77 -6.89
CA LYS A 49 -14.15 -20.47 -6.62
C LYS A 49 -12.64 -20.57 -6.38
N LEU A 50 -12.15 -21.70 -5.89
CA LEU A 50 -10.75 -21.86 -5.46
C LEU A 50 -9.95 -22.85 -6.33
N ARG A 51 -10.53 -23.39 -7.40
CA ARG A 51 -9.92 -24.42 -8.26
C ARG A 51 -8.61 -23.99 -8.94
N ASP A 52 -8.40 -22.68 -9.12
CA ASP A 52 -7.17 -22.15 -9.68
C ASP A 52 -6.01 -22.14 -8.66
N THR A 53 -6.35 -22.25 -7.36
CA THR A 53 -5.39 -22.23 -6.25
C THR A 53 -5.14 -23.60 -5.66
N TYR A 54 -6.18 -24.39 -5.45
CA TYR A 54 -6.09 -25.69 -4.74
C TYR A 54 -6.70 -26.83 -5.56
N LEU A 55 -6.28 -28.06 -5.24
CA LEU A 55 -6.92 -29.26 -5.73
C LEU A 55 -8.02 -29.71 -4.77
N PHE A 56 -9.16 -30.11 -5.32
CA PHE A 56 -10.33 -30.57 -4.58
C PHE A 56 -10.69 -32.01 -4.97
N GLY A 57 -10.85 -32.86 -3.96
CA GLY A 57 -11.30 -34.25 -4.09
C GLY A 57 -12.55 -34.52 -3.29
N GLY A 58 -13.36 -35.43 -3.76
CA GLY A 58 -14.57 -35.91 -3.08
C GLY A 58 -14.55 -37.42 -2.89
N VAL A 59 -14.81 -37.89 -1.67
CA VAL A 59 -14.96 -39.30 -1.29
C VAL A 59 -16.38 -39.50 -0.84
N ASN A 60 -17.09 -40.41 -1.52
CA ASN A 60 -18.51 -40.72 -1.21
C ASN A 60 -18.68 -41.98 -0.36
N ASP A 61 -17.60 -42.64 -0.02
CA ASP A 61 -17.62 -43.86 0.81
C ASP A 61 -17.46 -43.51 2.30
N VAL A 62 -18.51 -43.74 3.07
CA VAL A 62 -18.54 -43.45 4.52
C VAL A 62 -17.51 -44.31 5.28
N ALA A 63 -17.21 -45.51 4.82
CA ALA A 63 -16.22 -46.37 5.48
C ALA A 63 -14.79 -45.79 5.31
N VAL A 64 -14.52 -45.10 4.20
CA VAL A 64 -13.25 -44.38 4.00
C VAL A 64 -13.18 -43.15 4.91
N ALA A 65 -14.28 -42.41 5.10
CA ALA A 65 -14.35 -41.31 6.05
C ALA A 65 -14.03 -41.75 7.49
N GLU A 66 -14.62 -42.85 7.93
CA GLU A 66 -14.37 -43.45 9.26
C GLU A 66 -12.90 -43.88 9.42
N ALA A 67 -12.31 -44.49 8.39
CA ALA A 67 -10.89 -44.87 8.38
C ALA A 67 -9.96 -43.65 8.49
N GLU A 68 -10.37 -42.51 7.94
CA GLU A 68 -9.67 -41.23 8.06
C GLU A 68 -9.94 -40.49 9.40
N GLY A 69 -10.76 -41.03 10.26
CA GLY A 69 -11.11 -40.49 11.57
C GLY A 69 -12.04 -39.30 11.50
N VAL A 70 -12.84 -39.17 10.45
CA VAL A 70 -13.83 -38.10 10.28
C VAL A 70 -15.24 -38.65 10.09
N LYS A 71 -16.23 -37.86 10.48
CA LYS A 71 -17.65 -38.19 10.30
C LYS A 71 -18.22 -37.33 9.18
N ALA A 72 -18.79 -37.98 8.16
CA ALA A 72 -19.45 -37.29 7.05
C ALA A 72 -20.70 -36.50 7.51
N PRO A 73 -21.02 -35.32 6.97
CA PRO A 73 -20.18 -34.61 6.02
C PRO A 73 -18.96 -33.93 6.68
N ALA A 74 -17.76 -34.03 6.08
CA ALA A 74 -16.54 -33.43 6.58
C ALA A 74 -15.68 -32.90 5.43
N VAL A 75 -14.92 -31.87 5.69
CA VAL A 75 -13.85 -31.37 4.81
C VAL A 75 -12.53 -31.45 5.54
N VAL A 76 -11.52 -32.02 4.89
CA VAL A 76 -10.16 -32.16 5.41
C VAL A 76 -9.21 -31.51 4.44
N LEU A 77 -8.34 -30.63 4.96
CA LEU A 77 -7.22 -30.08 4.22
C LEU A 77 -5.97 -30.89 4.57
N TYR A 78 -5.30 -31.43 3.56
CA TYR A 78 -3.99 -32.05 3.67
C TYR A 78 -2.93 -31.12 3.12
N LYS A 79 -1.80 -31.01 3.80
CA LYS A 79 -0.69 -30.12 3.43
C LYS A 79 0.66 -30.73 3.77
N ALA A 80 1.67 -30.38 2.99
CA ALA A 80 3.03 -30.92 3.12
C ALA A 80 3.86 -30.25 4.24
N PHE A 81 3.24 -29.41 5.08
CA PHE A 81 3.92 -28.62 6.12
C PHE A 81 3.07 -28.55 7.41
N ASP A 82 3.67 -28.01 8.47
CA ASP A 82 3.06 -27.85 9.81
C ASP A 82 2.41 -29.14 10.32
N GLU A 83 1.10 -29.11 10.67
CA GLU A 83 0.36 -30.25 11.20
C GLU A 83 -0.04 -31.30 10.16
N GLY A 84 0.22 -31.08 8.88
CA GLY A 84 -0.05 -32.02 7.78
C GLY A 84 -1.53 -32.25 7.45
N LYS A 85 -2.42 -32.24 8.44
CA LYS A 85 -3.85 -32.52 8.30
C LYS A 85 -4.67 -31.58 9.18
N VAL A 86 -5.66 -30.92 8.61
CA VAL A 86 -6.59 -30.03 9.34
C VAL A 86 -8.02 -30.37 8.97
N VAL A 87 -8.87 -30.65 9.97
CA VAL A 87 -10.29 -30.94 9.77
C VAL A 87 -11.10 -29.65 9.94
N PHE A 88 -11.96 -29.36 9.00
CA PHE A 88 -12.92 -28.26 9.09
C PHE A 88 -13.93 -28.49 10.21
N LYS A 89 -14.08 -27.48 11.07
CA LYS A 89 -15.00 -27.53 12.24
C LYS A 89 -16.11 -26.47 12.19
N GLY A 90 -16.21 -25.72 11.07
CA GLY A 90 -17.20 -24.66 10.89
C GLY A 90 -18.56 -25.19 10.45
N LYS A 91 -19.50 -24.27 10.23
CA LYS A 91 -20.77 -24.60 9.56
C LYS A 91 -20.48 -24.99 8.12
N PHE A 92 -21.17 -26.04 7.64
CA PHE A 92 -20.97 -26.55 6.28
C PHE A 92 -21.62 -25.61 5.25
N GLU A 93 -20.97 -24.47 5.02
CA GLU A 93 -21.37 -23.39 4.12
C GLU A 93 -20.16 -23.05 3.20
N ALA A 94 -20.41 -22.71 1.93
CA ALA A 94 -19.36 -22.50 0.96
C ALA A 94 -18.35 -21.43 1.39
N GLU A 95 -18.81 -20.28 1.88
CA GLU A 95 -17.95 -19.19 2.35
C GLU A 95 -17.09 -19.59 3.57
N ALA A 96 -17.65 -20.39 4.47
CA ALA A 96 -16.91 -20.90 5.63
C ALA A 96 -15.81 -21.89 5.20
N ILE A 97 -16.08 -22.75 4.21
CA ILE A 97 -15.11 -23.67 3.62
C ILE A 97 -14.02 -22.89 2.86
N GLU A 98 -14.38 -21.84 2.10
CA GLU A 98 -13.43 -20.98 1.42
C GLU A 98 -12.48 -20.28 2.41
N LYS A 99 -13.04 -19.71 3.47
CA LYS A 99 -12.24 -19.07 4.54
C LYS A 99 -11.32 -20.07 5.23
N PHE A 100 -11.85 -21.27 5.54
CA PHE A 100 -11.06 -22.35 6.12
C PHE A 100 -9.92 -22.76 5.19
N ALA A 101 -10.18 -22.96 3.90
CA ALA A 101 -9.16 -23.34 2.92
C ALA A 101 -8.01 -22.34 2.90
N LYS A 102 -8.31 -21.06 2.78
CA LYS A 102 -7.31 -19.98 2.76
C LYS A 102 -6.48 -19.91 4.05
N THR A 103 -7.14 -19.97 5.22
CA THR A 103 -6.48 -19.91 6.52
C THR A 103 -5.63 -21.14 6.82
N ALA A 104 -6.17 -22.34 6.55
CA ALA A 104 -5.47 -23.59 6.84
C ALA A 104 -4.34 -23.90 5.85
N ALA A 105 -4.43 -23.41 4.62
CA ALA A 105 -3.38 -23.54 3.60
C ALA A 105 -2.17 -22.62 3.85
N THR A 106 -2.32 -21.58 4.65
CA THR A 106 -1.21 -20.68 4.98
C THR A 106 -0.30 -21.34 6.02
N PRO A 107 1.02 -21.43 5.78
CA PRO A 107 1.96 -21.92 6.78
C PRO A 107 1.94 -21.07 8.06
N LEU A 108 2.25 -21.68 9.22
CA LEU A 108 2.42 -20.92 10.46
C LEU A 108 3.53 -19.90 10.35
N ILE A 109 4.67 -20.34 9.82
CA ILE A 109 5.77 -19.45 9.40
C ILE A 109 6.05 -19.77 7.94
N GLY A 110 5.69 -18.87 7.05
CA GLY A 110 5.99 -18.96 5.63
C GLY A 110 7.25 -18.19 5.26
N GLU A 111 7.49 -18.05 3.97
CA GLU A 111 8.55 -17.21 3.43
C GLU A 111 7.95 -16.23 2.42
N VAL A 112 8.32 -14.95 2.53
CA VAL A 112 7.93 -13.91 1.57
C VAL A 112 8.95 -13.88 0.44
N GLY A 113 8.45 -14.10 -0.76
CA GLY A 113 9.22 -14.02 -2.00
C GLY A 113 8.30 -13.71 -3.18
N PRO A 114 8.82 -13.64 -4.41
CA PRO A 114 8.05 -13.30 -5.61
C PRO A 114 6.80 -14.16 -5.81
N ASP A 115 6.89 -15.45 -5.50
CA ASP A 115 5.81 -16.41 -5.71
C ASP A 115 4.77 -16.44 -4.59
N THR A 116 5.11 -15.95 -3.39
CA THR A 116 4.26 -16.04 -2.19
C THR A 116 3.65 -14.72 -1.77
N TYR A 117 4.27 -13.60 -2.12
CA TYR A 117 3.86 -12.26 -1.72
C TYR A 117 2.39 -11.94 -2.08
N SER A 118 1.99 -12.23 -3.32
CA SER A 118 0.62 -11.98 -3.78
C SER A 118 -0.42 -12.78 -2.97
N GLY A 119 -0.07 -13.99 -2.54
CA GLY A 119 -0.90 -14.83 -1.68
C GLY A 119 -1.15 -14.20 -0.31
N TYR A 120 -0.11 -13.67 0.33
CA TYR A 120 -0.24 -12.95 1.60
C TYR A 120 -1.10 -11.69 1.47
N MET A 121 -0.88 -10.91 0.41
CA MET A 121 -1.67 -9.68 0.17
C MET A 121 -3.15 -10.00 -0.06
N SER A 122 -3.46 -11.05 -0.82
CA SER A 122 -4.84 -11.45 -1.11
C SER A 122 -5.54 -12.17 0.05
N ALA A 123 -4.79 -12.63 1.06
CA ALA A 123 -5.36 -13.26 2.25
C ALA A 123 -6.21 -12.30 3.09
N GLY A 124 -6.00 -10.97 2.96
CA GLY A 124 -6.73 -9.94 3.68
C GLY A 124 -6.48 -9.92 5.19
N LEU A 125 -5.42 -10.59 5.65
CA LEU A 125 -4.96 -10.60 7.03
C LEU A 125 -3.69 -9.77 7.17
N PRO A 126 -3.42 -9.17 8.35
CA PRO A 126 -2.14 -8.58 8.65
C PRO A 126 -1.00 -9.58 8.44
N LEU A 127 0.14 -9.10 7.96
CA LEU A 127 1.34 -9.90 7.77
C LEU A 127 2.48 -9.40 8.65
N ALA A 128 2.98 -10.28 9.51
CA ALA A 128 4.17 -10.07 10.32
C ALA A 128 5.40 -10.56 9.57
N TYR A 129 6.33 -9.66 9.27
CA TYR A 129 7.59 -9.94 8.58
C TYR A 129 8.73 -10.14 9.57
N ILE A 130 9.51 -11.19 9.37
CA ILE A 130 10.72 -11.52 10.12
C ILE A 130 11.89 -11.40 9.14
N PHE A 131 12.55 -10.25 9.11
CA PHE A 131 13.73 -10.02 8.25
C PHE A 131 14.96 -10.61 8.89
N ALA A 132 15.70 -11.44 8.16
CA ALA A 132 17.03 -11.89 8.56
C ALA A 132 17.88 -12.20 7.32
N GLU A 133 19.22 -12.08 7.45
CA GLU A 133 20.14 -12.14 6.32
C GLU A 133 20.52 -13.55 5.93
N THR A 134 20.55 -14.50 6.88
CA THR A 134 20.92 -15.89 6.61
C THR A 134 19.73 -16.83 6.75
N GLU A 135 19.78 -17.96 6.06
CA GLU A 135 18.74 -18.99 6.16
C GLU A 135 18.67 -19.57 7.58
N GLU A 136 19.82 -19.77 8.22
CA GLU A 136 19.92 -20.28 9.58
C GLU A 136 19.23 -19.31 10.56
N GLU A 137 19.49 -18.02 10.44
CA GLU A 137 18.87 -16.98 11.29
C GLU A 137 17.37 -16.88 11.04
N ARG A 138 16.92 -16.94 9.76
CA ARG A 138 15.49 -16.98 9.42
C ARG A 138 14.79 -18.17 10.05
N LYS A 139 15.43 -19.33 9.98
CA LYS A 139 14.91 -20.57 10.59
C LYS A 139 14.85 -20.46 12.12
N GLU A 140 15.91 -19.99 12.76
CA GLU A 140 15.98 -19.86 14.22
C GLU A 140 14.91 -18.88 14.75
N LEU A 141 14.79 -17.72 14.13
CA LEU A 141 13.77 -16.73 14.48
C LEU A 141 12.34 -17.24 14.17
N GLY A 142 12.16 -17.91 13.05
CA GLY A 142 10.88 -18.55 12.71
C GLY A 142 10.46 -19.59 13.73
N ASP A 143 11.37 -20.48 14.13
CA ASP A 143 11.12 -21.50 15.15
C ASP A 143 10.79 -20.88 16.51
N ALA A 144 11.49 -19.82 16.91
CA ALA A 144 11.23 -19.09 18.15
C ALA A 144 9.84 -18.40 18.17
N ILE A 145 9.36 -17.93 17.01
CA ILE A 145 8.09 -17.21 16.88
C ILE A 145 6.91 -18.14 16.55
N LYS A 146 7.19 -19.37 16.13
CA LYS A 146 6.15 -20.35 15.74
C LYS A 146 5.02 -20.55 16.76
N PRO A 147 5.25 -20.60 18.08
CA PRO A 147 4.17 -20.68 19.06
C PRO A 147 3.22 -19.46 19.02
N ILE A 148 3.75 -18.26 18.75
CA ILE A 148 2.97 -17.03 18.60
C ILE A 148 2.12 -17.13 17.33
N ALA A 149 2.72 -17.55 16.21
CA ALA A 149 2.00 -17.75 14.97
C ALA A 149 0.85 -18.77 15.10
N GLN A 150 1.02 -19.78 15.93
CA GLN A 150 -0.02 -20.76 16.23
C GLN A 150 -1.15 -20.15 17.06
N GLU A 151 -0.84 -19.34 18.07
CA GLU A 151 -1.82 -18.64 18.92
C GLU A 151 -2.67 -17.65 18.10
N TYR A 152 -2.04 -16.91 17.17
CA TYR A 152 -2.70 -15.89 16.35
C TYR A 152 -3.08 -16.36 14.93
N LYS A 153 -3.15 -17.68 14.70
CA LYS A 153 -3.54 -18.25 13.40
C LYS A 153 -4.94 -17.76 12.97
N GLY A 154 -5.03 -17.18 11.76
CA GLY A 154 -6.25 -16.59 11.23
C GLY A 154 -6.54 -15.16 11.72
N VAL A 155 -5.63 -14.57 12.52
CA VAL A 155 -5.66 -13.17 12.97
C VAL A 155 -4.49 -12.41 12.35
N VAL A 156 -3.28 -12.97 12.43
CA VAL A 156 -2.04 -12.44 11.84
C VAL A 156 -1.31 -13.57 11.13
N ASN A 157 -0.86 -13.35 9.91
CA ASN A 157 0.05 -14.24 9.20
C ASN A 157 1.49 -13.89 9.56
N PHE A 158 2.37 -14.90 9.60
CA PHE A 158 3.79 -14.71 9.88
C PHE A 158 4.63 -15.28 8.76
N ALA A 159 5.67 -14.57 8.36
CA ALA A 159 6.59 -15.05 7.37
C ALA A 159 8.00 -14.47 7.56
N THR A 160 9.00 -15.28 7.26
CA THR A 160 10.37 -14.80 7.11
C THR A 160 10.58 -14.15 5.76
N ILE A 161 11.57 -13.29 5.66
CA ILE A 161 11.99 -12.66 4.41
C ILE A 161 13.52 -12.57 4.37
N ASP A 162 14.10 -12.92 3.23
CA ASP A 162 15.54 -12.81 3.02
C ASP A 162 15.96 -11.33 2.92
N ALA A 163 16.61 -10.83 3.97
CA ALA A 163 17.03 -9.44 4.03
C ALA A 163 18.18 -9.11 3.07
N LYS A 164 18.97 -10.09 2.61
CA LYS A 164 20.00 -9.86 1.57
C LYS A 164 19.36 -9.63 0.20
N ALA A 165 18.36 -10.43 -0.12
CA ALA A 165 17.66 -10.34 -1.41
C ALA A 165 16.60 -9.21 -1.43
N PHE A 166 15.88 -9.02 -0.33
CA PHE A 166 14.70 -8.17 -0.26
C PHE A 166 14.75 -7.15 0.88
N GLY A 167 15.91 -6.82 1.43
CA GLY A 167 16.06 -5.88 2.55
C GLY A 167 15.53 -4.47 2.26
N ALA A 168 15.52 -4.05 1.00
CA ALA A 168 14.89 -2.79 0.59
C ALA A 168 13.39 -2.71 0.94
N HIS A 169 12.70 -3.86 1.01
CA HIS A 169 11.28 -3.92 1.42
C HIS A 169 11.07 -3.46 2.86
N ALA A 170 12.07 -3.55 3.73
CA ALA A 170 12.01 -3.04 5.10
C ALA A 170 11.68 -1.53 5.14
N GLY A 171 12.17 -0.76 4.16
CA GLY A 171 11.84 0.66 4.03
C GLY A 171 10.35 0.93 3.81
N ASN A 172 9.65 0.02 3.12
CA ASN A 172 8.19 0.10 2.94
C ASN A 172 7.41 -0.13 4.25
N LEU A 173 8.08 -0.69 5.26
CA LEU A 173 7.53 -0.96 6.59
C LEU A 173 8.06 0.03 7.63
N ASN A 174 8.67 1.13 7.20
CA ASN A 174 9.31 2.16 8.03
C ASN A 174 10.43 1.62 8.94
N LEU A 175 11.08 0.53 8.51
CA LEU A 175 12.29 -0.01 9.11
C LEU A 175 13.54 0.56 8.41
N LYS A 176 14.68 0.60 9.11
CA LYS A 176 16.00 0.84 8.52
C LYS A 176 16.38 -0.35 7.64
N THR A 177 16.88 -0.08 6.44
CA THR A 177 17.18 -1.10 5.42
C THR A 177 18.59 -1.69 5.53
N ASP A 178 19.37 -1.20 6.49
CA ASP A 178 20.77 -1.58 6.76
C ASP A 178 20.95 -2.23 8.15
N LYS A 179 19.85 -2.52 8.85
CA LYS A 179 19.89 -3.09 10.20
C LYS A 179 18.95 -4.29 10.32
N PHE A 180 19.54 -5.48 10.43
CA PHE A 180 18.83 -6.75 10.58
C PHE A 180 19.44 -7.58 11.74
N PRO A 181 18.69 -8.51 12.35
CA PRO A 181 17.32 -8.86 12.02
C PRO A 181 16.31 -7.75 12.41
N ALA A 182 15.15 -7.76 11.75
CA ALA A 182 14.10 -6.79 11.98
C ALA A 182 12.71 -7.44 11.93
N PHE A 183 11.74 -6.83 12.63
CA PHE A 183 10.37 -7.31 12.67
C PHE A 183 9.39 -6.15 12.43
N ALA A 184 8.34 -6.40 11.67
CA ALA A 184 7.23 -5.45 11.52
C ALA A 184 5.93 -6.18 11.20
N ILE A 185 4.80 -5.57 11.54
CA ILE A 185 3.47 -6.00 11.10
C ILE A 185 2.95 -4.98 10.07
N GLN A 186 2.40 -5.47 8.98
CA GLN A 186 1.66 -4.68 7.99
C GLN A 186 0.20 -5.09 7.99
N GLU A 187 -0.69 -4.14 8.18
CA GLU A 187 -2.10 -4.32 7.85
C GLU A 187 -2.27 -4.17 6.33
N THR A 188 -2.44 -5.29 5.65
CA THR A 188 -2.34 -5.33 4.17
C THR A 188 -3.47 -4.58 3.46
N VAL A 189 -4.66 -4.51 4.07
CA VAL A 189 -5.84 -3.85 3.48
C VAL A 189 -5.73 -2.33 3.54
N LYS A 190 -5.34 -1.78 4.69
CA LYS A 190 -5.20 -0.32 4.89
C LYS A 190 -3.79 0.18 4.69
N ASN A 191 -2.84 -0.72 4.41
CA ASN A 191 -1.41 -0.43 4.27
C ASN A 191 -0.81 0.29 5.49
N LEU A 192 -1.31 -0.01 6.70
CA LEU A 192 -0.74 0.51 7.93
C LEU A 192 0.48 -0.32 8.36
N LYS A 193 1.48 0.31 8.91
CA LYS A 193 2.78 -0.26 9.22
C LYS A 193 3.07 -0.14 10.70
N PHE A 194 3.51 -1.23 11.30
CA PHE A 194 3.82 -1.34 12.72
C PHE A 194 5.22 -1.95 12.88
N PRO A 195 6.29 -1.15 12.72
CA PRO A 195 7.66 -1.61 12.93
C PRO A 195 7.93 -1.87 14.41
N TYR A 196 8.59 -2.99 14.70
CA TYR A 196 9.18 -3.22 15.99
C TYR A 196 10.51 -2.45 16.10
N ASP A 197 10.84 -2.00 17.28
CA ASP A 197 12.05 -1.22 17.55
C ASP A 197 13.32 -2.03 17.22
N GLN A 198 14.04 -1.63 16.17
CA GLN A 198 15.25 -2.31 15.71
C GLN A 198 16.46 -2.16 16.65
N ASP A 199 16.37 -1.35 17.71
CA ASP A 199 17.38 -1.27 18.76
C ASP A 199 17.18 -2.35 19.83
N LYS A 200 16.06 -3.07 19.79
CA LYS A 200 15.74 -4.19 20.67
C LYS A 200 16.00 -5.54 19.99
N LYS A 201 16.30 -6.55 20.79
CA LYS A 201 16.43 -7.92 20.30
C LYS A 201 15.06 -8.50 19.96
N ILE A 202 15.02 -9.33 18.93
CA ILE A 202 13.85 -10.14 18.60
C ILE A 202 13.86 -11.37 19.50
N THR A 203 13.09 -11.36 20.58
CA THR A 203 12.88 -12.49 21.48
C THR A 203 11.44 -12.96 21.42
N HIS A 204 11.18 -14.23 21.78
CA HIS A 204 9.82 -14.75 21.85
C HIS A 204 8.89 -13.86 22.69
N ASP A 205 9.31 -13.49 23.91
CA ASP A 205 8.45 -12.77 24.85
C ASP A 205 8.16 -11.33 24.40
N ASP A 206 9.18 -10.65 23.84
CA ASP A 206 9.01 -9.29 23.34
C ASP A 206 8.12 -9.25 22.11
N ILE A 207 8.27 -10.19 21.19
CA ILE A 207 7.43 -10.28 19.99
C ILE A 207 6.02 -10.73 20.36
N LYS A 208 5.86 -11.67 21.29
CA LYS A 208 4.54 -12.04 21.81
C LYS A 208 3.79 -10.82 22.36
N LYS A 209 4.45 -10.04 23.21
CA LYS A 209 3.88 -8.81 23.74
C LYS A 209 3.55 -7.81 22.64
N PHE A 210 4.43 -7.61 21.68
CA PHE A 210 4.20 -6.66 20.58
C PHE A 210 2.99 -7.07 19.70
N VAL A 211 2.86 -8.36 19.38
CA VAL A 211 1.70 -8.90 18.63
C VAL A 211 0.42 -8.75 19.44
N GLU A 212 0.43 -9.03 20.74
CA GLU A 212 -0.71 -8.84 21.64
C GLU A 212 -1.13 -7.36 21.70
N ASP A 213 -0.17 -6.45 21.87
CA ASP A 213 -0.41 -5.01 21.90
C ASP A 213 -0.95 -4.50 20.55
N TYR A 214 -0.46 -5.05 19.42
CA TYR A 214 -0.99 -4.78 18.09
C TYR A 214 -2.44 -5.24 17.94
N VAL A 215 -2.74 -6.50 18.24
CA VAL A 215 -4.09 -7.09 18.10
C VAL A 215 -5.10 -6.40 19.01
N THR A 216 -4.66 -5.90 20.17
CA THR A 216 -5.50 -5.13 21.13
C THR A 216 -5.57 -3.64 20.82
N GLY A 217 -4.93 -3.18 19.74
CA GLY A 217 -4.98 -1.77 19.29
C GLY A 217 -4.19 -0.80 20.18
N LYS A 218 -3.18 -1.27 20.90
CA LYS A 218 -2.31 -0.43 21.75
C LYS A 218 -1.08 0.09 21.01
N VAL A 219 -0.75 -0.49 19.84
CA VAL A 219 0.36 -0.01 19.02
C VAL A 219 -0.19 0.94 17.97
N GLU A 220 0.31 2.16 17.97
CA GLU A 220 -0.04 3.12 16.93
C GLU A 220 0.70 2.80 15.61
N PRO A 221 0.05 3.01 14.45
CA PRO A 221 0.71 2.81 13.17
C PRO A 221 1.85 3.81 12.98
N SER A 222 2.96 3.34 12.46
CA SER A 222 4.08 4.20 12.07
C SER A 222 3.76 4.96 10.81
N ILE A 223 4.00 6.26 10.84
CA ILE A 223 3.88 7.17 9.70
C ILE A 223 5.29 7.55 9.25
N LYS A 224 5.63 7.25 8.00
CA LYS A 224 6.87 7.76 7.40
C LYS A 224 6.75 9.27 7.27
N SER A 225 7.65 10.01 7.88
CA SER A 225 7.67 11.47 7.85
C SER A 225 9.09 11.99 7.96
N GLU A 226 9.41 12.97 7.15
CA GLU A 226 10.53 13.84 7.44
C GLU A 226 10.32 14.59 8.75
N PRO A 227 11.39 15.13 9.36
CA PRO A 227 11.27 16.05 10.50
C PRO A 227 10.42 17.27 10.15
N ILE A 228 9.59 17.73 11.08
CA ILE A 228 8.87 19.01 10.90
C ILE A 228 9.93 20.11 10.80
N PRO A 229 9.92 20.94 9.71
CA PRO A 229 10.87 22.04 9.58
C PRO A 229 10.76 23.01 10.77
N GLU A 230 11.88 23.35 11.38
CA GLU A 230 11.91 24.33 12.47
C GLU A 230 11.53 25.74 11.97
N THR A 231 11.87 26.03 10.71
CA THR A 231 11.56 27.31 10.03
C THR A 231 11.14 27.03 8.58
N GLN A 232 10.26 27.88 8.05
CA GLN A 232 9.89 27.85 6.63
C GLN A 232 10.85 28.76 5.85
N GLU A 233 11.67 28.20 4.96
CA GLU A 233 12.71 28.93 4.21
C GLU A 233 12.18 29.64 2.96
N GLY A 234 10.90 29.88 2.83
CA GLY A 234 10.33 30.51 1.64
C GLY A 234 8.84 30.74 1.79
N PRO A 235 8.21 31.29 0.75
CA PRO A 235 6.78 31.55 0.78
C PRO A 235 5.93 30.29 0.66
N VAL A 236 6.46 29.19 0.09
CA VAL A 236 5.77 27.89 0.01
C VAL A 236 5.93 27.14 1.32
N THR A 237 4.83 26.77 1.95
CA THR A 237 4.84 25.99 3.18
C THR A 237 5.26 24.56 2.90
N VAL A 238 6.38 24.14 3.48
CA VAL A 238 6.82 22.73 3.43
C VAL A 238 6.03 21.93 4.44
N VAL A 239 5.28 20.95 3.92
CA VAL A 239 4.47 20.01 4.71
C VAL A 239 5.18 18.67 4.76
N VAL A 240 5.17 18.05 5.93
CA VAL A 240 5.59 16.65 6.14
C VAL A 240 4.42 15.86 6.71
N ALA A 241 4.48 14.53 6.68
CA ALA A 241 3.34 13.70 7.11
C ALA A 241 2.83 14.07 8.51
N LYS A 242 3.74 14.34 9.46
CA LYS A 242 3.37 14.74 10.85
C LYS A 242 2.74 16.12 10.97
N SER A 243 2.93 17.02 9.99
CA SER A 243 2.30 18.35 9.97
C SER A 243 1.11 18.43 9.02
N TYR A 244 0.80 17.33 8.31
CA TYR A 244 -0.23 17.31 7.26
C TYR A 244 -1.59 17.72 7.81
N GLU A 245 -2.05 17.11 8.88
CA GLU A 245 -3.34 17.42 9.49
C GLU A 245 -3.44 18.89 9.94
N GLN A 246 -2.41 19.37 10.59
CA GLN A 246 -2.37 20.75 11.10
C GLN A 246 -2.36 21.80 9.99
N VAL A 247 -1.70 21.53 8.85
CA VAL A 247 -1.53 22.53 7.78
C VAL A 247 -2.58 22.34 6.70
N VAL A 248 -2.70 21.11 6.15
CA VAL A 248 -3.57 20.86 4.99
C VAL A 248 -5.03 20.76 5.38
N LEU A 249 -5.31 20.17 6.54
CA LEU A 249 -6.67 20.00 7.05
C LEU A 249 -7.13 21.12 7.99
N ASP A 250 -6.38 22.24 8.09
CA ASP A 250 -6.83 23.46 8.78
C ASP A 250 -8.12 23.99 8.12
N ASP A 251 -9.21 23.83 8.83
CA ASP A 251 -10.57 24.13 8.31
C ASP A 251 -10.82 25.64 8.11
N THR A 252 -9.90 26.47 8.60
CA THR A 252 -9.97 27.94 8.46
C THR A 252 -9.29 28.48 7.20
N LYS A 253 -8.58 27.63 6.43
CA LYS A 253 -7.77 28.06 5.29
C LYS A 253 -8.08 27.30 4.01
N ASP A 254 -8.00 27.96 2.87
CA ASP A 254 -7.87 27.31 1.58
C ASP A 254 -6.42 26.90 1.39
N VAL A 255 -6.14 25.60 1.18
CA VAL A 255 -4.77 25.08 1.04
C VAL A 255 -4.59 24.47 -0.34
N LEU A 256 -3.75 25.11 -1.16
CA LEU A 256 -3.27 24.53 -2.41
C LEU A 256 -1.97 23.79 -2.13
N ILE A 257 -1.95 22.47 -2.33
CA ILE A 257 -0.79 21.62 -2.06
C ILE A 257 -0.30 20.90 -3.30
N GLU A 258 1.02 20.96 -3.54
CA GLU A 258 1.74 20.16 -4.51
C GLU A 258 2.32 18.91 -3.84
N PHE A 259 1.93 17.75 -4.33
CA PHE A 259 2.60 16.47 -4.04
C PHE A 259 3.68 16.28 -5.10
N TYR A 260 4.93 16.25 -4.69
CA TYR A 260 6.06 16.18 -5.62
C TYR A 260 7.03 15.03 -5.29
N ALA A 261 7.97 14.78 -6.23
CA ALA A 261 9.12 13.94 -6.01
C ALA A 261 10.40 14.73 -6.37
N PRO A 262 11.50 14.62 -5.60
CA PRO A 262 12.74 15.39 -5.85
C PRO A 262 13.40 15.14 -7.21
N TRP A 263 13.20 13.97 -7.77
CA TRP A 263 13.71 13.57 -9.09
C TRP A 263 12.81 13.96 -10.27
N CYS A 264 11.59 14.45 -10.01
CA CYS A 264 10.60 14.77 -11.03
C CYS A 264 10.95 16.05 -11.79
N GLY A 265 11.22 15.96 -13.09
CA GLY A 265 11.55 17.10 -13.92
C GLY A 265 10.43 18.14 -14.04
N HIS A 266 9.18 17.71 -14.11
CA HIS A 266 8.02 18.62 -14.16
C HIS A 266 7.82 19.38 -12.84
N CYS A 267 8.10 18.73 -11.69
CA CYS A 267 8.06 19.40 -10.39
C CYS A 267 9.14 20.48 -10.28
N LYS A 268 10.37 20.19 -10.75
CA LYS A 268 11.46 21.17 -10.81
C LYS A 268 11.13 22.38 -11.68
N ALA A 269 10.44 22.16 -12.80
CA ALA A 269 10.00 23.24 -13.69
C ALA A 269 8.85 24.08 -13.10
N LEU A 270 8.02 23.48 -12.24
CA LEU A 270 6.91 24.15 -11.54
C LEU A 270 7.41 24.97 -10.36
N ALA A 271 8.44 24.52 -9.64
CA ALA A 271 8.89 25.08 -8.38
C ALA A 271 9.06 26.63 -8.39
N PRO A 272 9.75 27.27 -9.35
CA PRO A 272 9.89 28.73 -9.35
C PRO A 272 8.54 29.46 -9.49
N LYS A 273 7.63 28.94 -10.29
CA LYS A 273 6.27 29.52 -10.46
C LYS A 273 5.44 29.33 -9.20
N TYR A 274 5.62 28.19 -8.52
CA TYR A 274 4.92 27.88 -7.29
C TYR A 274 5.40 28.75 -6.13
N ASP A 275 6.72 29.05 -6.08
CA ASP A 275 7.30 30.00 -5.13
C ASP A 275 6.78 31.44 -5.39
N GLU A 276 6.68 31.86 -6.65
CA GLU A 276 6.10 33.14 -7.02
C GLU A 276 4.62 33.24 -6.64
N LEU A 277 3.83 32.22 -6.97
CA LEU A 277 2.42 32.12 -6.57
C LEU A 277 2.25 32.29 -5.04
N ALA A 278 3.07 31.57 -4.27
CA ALA A 278 3.05 31.65 -2.82
C ALA A 278 3.41 33.05 -2.32
N GLY A 279 4.41 33.69 -2.96
CA GLY A 279 4.81 35.06 -2.68
C GLY A 279 3.71 36.08 -2.91
N LEU A 280 2.89 35.91 -3.96
CA LEU A 280 1.73 36.76 -4.24
C LEU A 280 0.69 36.66 -3.14
N TYR A 281 0.32 35.44 -2.73
CA TYR A 281 -0.65 35.24 -1.64
C TYR A 281 -0.11 35.74 -0.29
N ALA A 282 1.15 35.50 0.02
CA ALA A 282 1.78 35.95 1.27
C ALA A 282 1.81 37.49 1.43
N LYS A 283 1.82 38.24 0.31
CA LYS A 283 1.79 39.71 0.28
C LYS A 283 0.39 40.29 0.12
N SER A 284 -0.63 39.46 -0.02
CA SER A 284 -2.03 39.90 -0.26
C SER A 284 -2.83 39.99 1.04
N GLU A 285 -4.06 40.47 0.93
CA GLU A 285 -5.06 40.43 1.99
C GLU A 285 -5.49 38.99 2.37
N PHE A 286 -5.13 38.00 1.55
CA PHE A 286 -5.45 36.58 1.75
C PHE A 286 -4.34 35.81 2.48
N LYS A 287 -3.26 36.46 2.95
CA LYS A 287 -2.11 35.83 3.59
C LYS A 287 -2.46 34.88 4.74
N ASP A 288 -3.52 35.18 5.48
CA ASP A 288 -3.99 34.37 6.62
C ASP A 288 -5.13 33.39 6.25
N LYS A 289 -5.57 33.42 4.97
CA LYS A 289 -6.72 32.65 4.46
C LYS A 289 -6.34 31.60 3.42
N VAL A 290 -5.24 31.82 2.69
CA VAL A 290 -4.74 30.93 1.64
C VAL A 290 -3.33 30.49 1.95
N VAL A 291 -3.09 29.18 1.89
CA VAL A 291 -1.77 28.57 2.05
C VAL A 291 -1.40 27.88 0.75
N ILE A 292 -0.23 28.21 0.23
CA ILE A 292 0.41 27.48 -0.86
C ILE A 292 1.46 26.54 -0.23
N ALA A 293 1.30 25.24 -0.42
CA ALA A 293 2.06 24.23 0.28
C ALA A 293 2.65 23.18 -0.67
N LYS A 294 3.69 22.48 -0.24
CA LYS A 294 4.25 21.32 -0.95
C LYS A 294 4.64 20.21 0.01
N VAL A 295 4.59 18.96 -0.45
CA VAL A 295 5.03 17.78 0.29
C VAL A 295 5.80 16.83 -0.63
N ASP A 296 6.96 16.37 -0.20
CA ASP A 296 7.65 15.24 -0.83
C ASP A 296 6.91 13.94 -0.51
N ALA A 297 6.09 13.49 -1.44
CA ALA A 297 5.30 12.27 -1.26
C ALA A 297 6.14 10.97 -1.41
N THR A 298 7.45 11.08 -1.67
CA THR A 298 8.38 9.94 -1.64
C THR A 298 9.01 9.73 -0.26
N ALA A 299 9.08 10.80 0.55
CA ALA A 299 9.66 10.80 1.90
C ALA A 299 8.60 10.88 3.01
N ASN A 300 7.35 11.14 2.67
CA ASN A 300 6.24 11.31 3.61
C ASN A 300 5.04 10.44 3.22
N ASP A 301 4.48 9.70 4.17
CA ASP A 301 3.18 9.07 4.01
C ASP A 301 2.09 10.15 4.01
N VAL A 302 1.32 10.21 2.94
CA VAL A 302 0.20 11.14 2.79
C VAL A 302 -1.11 10.37 2.67
N PRO A 303 -2.24 10.91 3.15
CA PRO A 303 -3.53 10.22 3.06
C PRO A 303 -4.08 10.17 1.64
N ASP A 304 -3.51 10.95 0.72
CA ASP A 304 -3.92 11.02 -0.67
C ASP A 304 -3.34 9.88 -1.50
N GLU A 305 -4.15 9.35 -2.41
CA GLU A 305 -3.66 8.49 -3.48
C GLU A 305 -2.98 9.34 -4.56
N ILE A 306 -1.67 9.14 -4.75
CA ILE A 306 -0.85 9.88 -5.72
C ILE A 306 -0.48 8.96 -6.88
N GLN A 307 -1.09 9.18 -8.04
CA GLN A 307 -0.86 8.37 -9.26
C GLN A 307 0.30 8.90 -10.12
N GLY A 308 0.79 10.10 -9.86
CA GLY A 308 1.89 10.72 -10.62
C GLY A 308 2.34 12.07 -10.07
N PHE A 309 3.47 12.59 -10.56
CA PHE A 309 4.07 13.83 -10.09
C PHE A 309 4.22 14.87 -11.22
N PRO A 310 3.96 16.17 -10.91
CA PRO A 310 3.32 16.66 -9.71
C PRO A 310 1.81 16.39 -9.72
N THR A 311 1.24 16.09 -8.57
CA THR A 311 -0.20 16.19 -8.33
C THR A 311 -0.47 17.44 -7.50
N ILE A 312 -1.45 18.27 -7.92
CA ILE A 312 -1.82 19.49 -7.22
C ILE A 312 -3.29 19.37 -6.80
N LYS A 313 -3.57 19.65 -5.52
CA LYS A 313 -4.94 19.62 -4.98
C LYS A 313 -5.22 20.88 -4.16
N LEU A 314 -6.46 21.35 -4.24
CA LEU A 314 -6.98 22.41 -3.36
C LEU A 314 -7.88 21.79 -2.30
N TYR A 315 -7.61 22.09 -1.05
CA TYR A 315 -8.40 21.76 0.13
C TYR A 315 -9.15 23.03 0.60
N PRO A 316 -10.41 23.22 0.22
CA PRO A 316 -11.15 24.43 0.60
C PRO A 316 -11.39 24.49 2.12
N ALA A 317 -11.39 25.69 2.69
CA ALA A 317 -11.80 25.91 4.08
C ALA A 317 -13.24 25.47 4.29
N GLY A 318 -13.50 24.70 5.37
CA GLY A 318 -14.82 24.11 5.64
C GLY A 318 -15.22 22.96 4.71
N GLY A 319 -14.31 22.51 3.82
CA GLY A 319 -14.58 21.46 2.83
C GLY A 319 -13.45 20.45 2.67
N LYS A 320 -12.67 20.19 3.71
CA LYS A 320 -11.44 19.37 3.66
C LYS A 320 -11.65 17.91 3.23
N GLY A 321 -12.83 17.36 3.42
CA GLY A 321 -13.17 15.99 3.01
C GLY A 321 -13.40 15.81 1.50
N ALA A 322 -13.43 16.90 0.71
CA ALA A 322 -13.64 16.86 -0.73
C ALA A 322 -12.64 17.77 -1.48
N PRO A 323 -11.33 17.41 -1.48
CA PRO A 323 -10.32 18.20 -2.19
C PRO A 323 -10.57 18.18 -3.70
N VAL A 324 -10.23 19.27 -4.38
CA VAL A 324 -10.36 19.41 -5.82
C VAL A 324 -8.98 19.22 -6.46
N THR A 325 -8.86 18.24 -7.36
CA THR A 325 -7.60 17.99 -8.08
C THR A 325 -7.48 18.94 -9.26
N TYR A 326 -6.30 19.54 -9.42
CA TYR A 326 -5.97 20.41 -10.53
C TYR A 326 -5.49 19.61 -11.75
N SER A 327 -6.05 19.91 -12.91
CA SER A 327 -5.69 19.28 -14.19
C SER A 327 -5.37 20.30 -15.31
N GLY A 328 -5.28 21.58 -14.99
CA GLY A 328 -5.02 22.66 -15.95
C GLY A 328 -3.53 22.88 -16.27
N SER A 329 -3.25 24.00 -16.98
CA SER A 329 -1.88 24.42 -17.28
C SER A 329 -1.15 24.89 -16.02
N ARG A 330 0.14 24.65 -15.96
CA ARG A 330 0.97 25.02 -14.81
C ARG A 330 1.52 26.45 -14.97
N THR A 331 0.62 27.42 -15.27
CA THR A 331 0.91 28.85 -15.24
C THR A 331 0.43 29.44 -13.92
N ILE A 332 0.98 30.58 -13.53
CA ILE A 332 0.63 31.23 -12.28
C ILE A 332 -0.84 31.71 -12.36
N GLU A 333 -1.24 32.26 -13.49
CA GLU A 333 -2.58 32.79 -13.75
C GLU A 333 -3.65 31.69 -13.65
N ASP A 334 -3.38 30.50 -14.22
CA ASP A 334 -4.31 29.38 -14.15
C ASP A 334 -4.43 28.84 -12.73
N LEU A 335 -3.34 28.79 -11.97
CA LEU A 335 -3.35 28.41 -10.56
C LEU A 335 -4.11 29.41 -9.68
N ILE A 336 -3.94 30.72 -9.94
CA ILE A 336 -4.74 31.79 -9.27
C ILE A 336 -6.22 31.60 -9.56
N THR A 337 -6.56 31.41 -10.84
CA THR A 337 -7.94 31.15 -11.27
C THR A 337 -8.53 29.93 -10.57
N PHE A 338 -7.75 28.85 -10.49
CA PHE A 338 -8.18 27.63 -9.82
C PHE A 338 -8.46 27.82 -8.33
N VAL A 339 -7.58 28.53 -7.61
CA VAL A 339 -7.78 28.86 -6.19
C VAL A 339 -9.01 29.75 -6.02
N LYS A 340 -9.19 30.76 -6.89
CA LYS A 340 -10.37 31.62 -6.87
C LYS A 340 -11.68 30.85 -7.10
N GLU A 341 -11.70 29.98 -8.09
CA GLU A 341 -12.91 29.24 -8.46
C GLU A 341 -13.33 28.20 -7.44
N ASN A 342 -12.35 27.52 -6.83
CA ASN A 342 -12.59 26.33 -5.99
C ASN A 342 -12.40 26.59 -4.49
N GLY A 343 -11.71 27.68 -4.10
CA GLY A 343 -11.53 28.04 -2.70
C GLY A 343 -12.77 28.69 -2.09
N LYS A 344 -12.92 28.62 -0.78
CA LYS A 344 -13.98 29.27 0.00
C LYS A 344 -13.90 30.79 -0.09
N TYR A 345 -12.70 31.34 -0.02
CA TYR A 345 -12.48 32.78 0.05
C TYR A 345 -12.50 33.48 -1.32
N LYS A 346 -12.61 32.70 -2.42
CA LYS A 346 -12.59 33.26 -3.79
C LYS A 346 -11.41 34.18 -4.02
N ALA A 347 -10.27 33.81 -3.40
CA ALA A 347 -9.07 34.64 -3.32
C ALA A 347 -8.43 34.81 -4.71
N GLU A 348 -8.31 36.06 -5.15
CA GLU A 348 -7.68 36.45 -6.40
C GLU A 348 -6.49 37.37 -6.11
N VAL A 349 -5.34 37.06 -6.68
CA VAL A 349 -4.15 37.90 -6.66
C VAL A 349 -3.74 38.18 -8.09
N SER A 350 -3.04 39.30 -8.34
CA SER A 350 -2.58 39.66 -9.69
C SER A 350 -1.07 39.54 -9.78
N VAL A 351 -0.61 38.95 -10.87
CA VAL A 351 0.80 39.04 -11.28
C VAL A 351 1.07 40.49 -11.66
N LYS A 352 1.87 41.22 -10.88
CA LYS A 352 2.33 42.54 -11.33
C LYS A 352 3.34 42.32 -12.43
N GLU A 353 3.10 42.87 -13.62
CA GLU A 353 4.14 43.06 -14.61
C GLU A 353 5.19 44.05 -14.00
N GLU A 354 6.32 43.53 -13.56
CA GLU A 354 7.45 44.40 -13.23
C GLU A 354 8.02 44.97 -14.53
N GLY A 355 7.79 46.28 -14.74
CA GLY A 355 8.70 47.14 -15.48
C GLY A 355 8.56 47.22 -16.98
N ALA A 356 7.55 47.95 -17.44
CA ALA A 356 7.81 48.84 -18.57
C ALA A 356 8.13 50.25 -17.98
N GLU A 357 9.37 50.50 -17.57
CA GLU A 357 9.86 51.87 -17.43
C GLU A 357 9.90 52.47 -18.83
N GLU A 358 8.96 53.37 -19.05
CA GLU A 358 8.83 54.28 -20.16
C GLU A 358 10.09 55.18 -20.21
N SER A 359 11.05 54.77 -21.04
CA SER A 359 12.12 55.66 -21.45
C SER A 359 11.60 56.60 -22.52
N ALA A 360 11.00 57.70 -22.09
CA ALA A 360 10.82 58.88 -22.92
C ALA A 360 12.16 59.57 -23.18
N ALA A 361 12.72 59.41 -24.38
CA ALA A 361 13.77 60.25 -24.88
C ALA A 361 13.24 61.12 -26.03
N PRO A 362 13.61 62.43 -26.09
CA PRO A 362 12.98 63.38 -26.97
C PRO A 362 13.49 63.29 -28.41
N ALA A 363 12.61 63.62 -29.34
CA ALA A 363 12.84 63.78 -30.76
C ALA A 363 13.93 64.89 -31.03
N ALA A 364 14.90 64.59 -31.89
CA ALA A 364 15.65 65.53 -32.63
C ALA A 364 15.81 65.10 -34.09
N THR A 365 15.43 66.04 -34.92
CA THR A 365 15.31 66.08 -36.36
C THR A 365 16.62 66.01 -37.14
N GLU A 366 16.49 65.59 -38.44
CA GLU A 366 17.30 65.92 -39.63
C GLU A 366 18.70 65.28 -39.76
N SER A 367 19.12 64.73 -40.84
CA SER A 367 19.04 65.06 -42.26
C SER A 367 19.65 63.92 -43.12
N ALA A 368 19.23 63.91 -44.36
CA ALA A 368 19.66 63.03 -45.42
C ALA A 368 21.14 63.08 -45.79
N LYS A 369 21.71 61.96 -46.27
CA LYS A 369 22.40 61.80 -47.55
C LYS A 369 22.80 60.36 -47.91
N LYS A 370 22.32 59.96 -48.96
CA LYS A 370 22.65 59.13 -50.14
C LYS A 370 24.15 58.79 -50.33
N ALA A 371 24.43 57.53 -50.68
CA ALA A 371 25.26 56.91 -51.70
C ALA A 371 25.62 55.51 -51.26
N GLU A 372 25.17 54.51 -51.96
CA GLU A 372 25.64 53.88 -53.19
C GLU A 372 26.82 52.91 -53.03
N GLU A 373 26.50 51.64 -53.37
CA GLU A 373 27.33 50.60 -54.01
C GLU A 373 28.59 50.10 -53.27
N THR A 374 28.94 48.84 -53.30
CA THR A 374 29.00 47.79 -54.27
C THR A 374 29.41 46.48 -53.57
N HIS A 375 28.95 45.36 -54.12
CA HIS A 375 29.59 44.04 -54.39
C HIS A 375 30.90 43.69 -53.64
N ASP A 376 31.15 42.49 -53.18
CA ASP A 376 31.26 41.20 -53.79
C ASP A 376 31.71 40.13 -52.76
N GLU A 377 31.18 38.98 -52.94
CA GLU A 377 31.68 37.61 -52.79
C GLU A 377 32.98 37.37 -51.96
N LEU A 378 32.90 36.46 -50.98
CA LEU A 378 33.45 35.08 -51.07
C LEU A 378 32.95 34.28 -49.86
#